data_f3ae09dbbb4a6c994773e7e76fd98a2d
#
_entry.id   f3ae09dbbb4a6c994773e7e76fd98a2d
#
_cell.length_a   1.000
_cell.length_b   1.000
_cell.length_c   1.000
_cell.angle_alpha   90.00
_cell.angle_beta   90.00
_cell.angle_gamma   90.00
#
_symmetry.space_group_name_H-M   'P 1'
#
loop_
_entity.id
_entity.type
_entity.pdbx_description
1 polymer ?
#
loop_
_entity_poly.entity_id
_entity_poly.type
_entity_poly.pdbx_seq_one_letter_code
_entity_poly.pdbx_strand_id
1 'polypeptide(L)'
;MYLQKILNLSIFTIITFLFTACAVDNQQLENGKKIYPKEQITPSLINEINQIALSINQNNLSLLNTKYIHPINGFYDVTKIENRNIFEIKKNISEVDSNIDSFEIRYDKVTFNCSPYDDSFYGWDKYGIFINTQTKPYVSKIMEEANVIQPNSYKPEDIEKIDFMEQTSYEVTIPYIIIFYISKIDNQWYITLVDNVTTDCSR
;
A
#
# COMPACT_ATOMS: atom_id res chain seq x y z
N MET A 1 -10.39 -12.57 61.97
CA MET A 1 -11.22 -12.11 60.84
C MET A 1 -10.56 -10.98 60.00
N TYR A 2 -9.68 -10.16 60.54
CA TYR A 2 -8.97 -9.09 59.78
C TYR A 2 -7.81 -9.58 58.94
N LEU A 3 -7.03 -10.57 59.39
CA LEU A 3 -5.90 -11.10 58.61
C LEU A 3 -6.30 -11.80 57.29
N GLN A 4 -7.46 -12.45 57.28
CA GLN A 4 -7.93 -13.14 56.08
C GLN A 4 -8.41 -12.21 54.98
N LYS A 5 -8.90 -10.99 55.35
CA LYS A 5 -9.27 -9.94 54.38
C LYS A 5 -8.05 -9.28 53.73
N ILE A 6 -6.95 -9.12 54.47
CA ILE A 6 -5.70 -8.53 53.94
C ILE A 6 -5.03 -9.51 52.96
N LEU A 7 -5.05 -10.81 53.28
CA LEU A 7 -4.48 -11.84 52.43
C LEU A 7 -5.21 -11.95 51.07
N ASN A 8 -6.56 -11.90 51.10
CA ASN A 8 -7.35 -11.94 49.87
C ASN A 8 -7.22 -10.67 49.01
N LEU A 9 -6.98 -9.51 49.62
CA LEU A 9 -6.76 -8.25 48.86
C LEU A 9 -5.39 -8.24 48.19
N SER A 10 -4.35 -8.80 48.84
CA SER A 10 -3.01 -8.91 48.25
C SER A 10 -2.94 -9.89 47.07
N ILE A 11 -3.70 -11.01 47.14
CA ILE A 11 -3.75 -11.99 46.05
C ILE A 11 -4.49 -11.42 44.84
N PHE A 12 -5.54 -10.62 45.04
CA PHE A 12 -6.30 -10.00 43.93
C PHE A 12 -5.50 -8.92 43.23
N THR A 13 -4.66 -8.16 43.94
CA THR A 13 -3.78 -7.12 43.34
C THR A 13 -2.61 -7.73 42.55
N ILE A 14 -2.12 -8.90 42.97
CA ILE A 14 -1.04 -9.59 42.24
C ILE A 14 -1.55 -10.23 40.95
N ILE A 15 -2.78 -10.74 40.95
CA ILE A 15 -3.38 -11.35 39.75
C ILE A 15 -3.72 -10.30 38.67
N THR A 16 -4.10 -9.08 39.07
CA THR A 16 -4.35 -7.99 38.09
C THR A 16 -3.08 -7.44 37.44
N PHE A 17 -1.91 -7.56 38.10
CA PHE A 17 -0.63 -7.14 37.50
C PHE A 17 -0.02 -8.17 36.53
N LEU A 18 -0.48 -9.43 36.54
CA LEU A 18 0.04 -10.47 35.64
C LEU A 18 -0.62 -10.48 34.26
N PHE A 19 -1.69 -9.73 34.05
CA PHE A 19 -2.38 -9.65 32.74
C PHE A 19 -2.01 -8.41 31.90
N THR A 20 -1.15 -7.52 32.38
CA THR A 20 -0.68 -6.35 31.61
C THR A 20 0.71 -6.50 30.98
N ALA A 21 1.31 -7.66 31.08
CA ALA A 21 2.60 -7.93 30.44
C ALA A 21 2.39 -9.04 29.40
N CYS A 22 2.16 -8.64 28.17
CA CYS A 22 2.59 -9.27 26.90
C CYS A 22 1.62 -8.87 25.78
N ALA A 23 1.58 -7.61 25.43
CA ALA A 23 1.55 -7.29 24.02
C ALA A 23 3.00 -7.51 23.53
N VAL A 24 3.40 -8.76 23.37
CA VAL A 24 4.59 -9.09 22.60
C VAL A 24 4.25 -8.67 21.17
N ASP A 25 4.87 -7.60 20.76
CA ASP A 25 4.93 -7.19 19.36
C ASP A 25 5.61 -8.37 18.62
N ASN A 26 4.80 -9.31 18.13
CA ASN A 26 5.26 -10.44 17.32
C ASN A 26 5.63 -9.93 15.94
N GLN A 27 6.66 -9.07 15.86
CA GLN A 27 7.30 -8.73 14.62
C GLN A 27 8.00 -10.00 14.11
N GLN A 28 7.39 -10.68 13.17
CA GLN A 28 8.04 -11.75 12.45
C GLN A 28 9.16 -11.15 11.60
N LEU A 29 10.38 -11.65 11.80
CA LEU A 29 11.52 -11.33 10.95
C LEU A 29 11.67 -12.45 9.92
N GLU A 30 11.52 -12.13 8.65
CA GLU A 30 11.88 -13.01 7.55
C GLU A 30 13.13 -12.45 6.85
N ASN A 31 14.20 -13.21 6.82
CA ASN A 31 15.50 -12.78 6.25
C ASN A 31 16.04 -11.46 6.83
N GLY A 32 15.76 -11.17 8.13
CA GLY A 32 16.21 -9.96 8.79
C GLY A 32 15.37 -8.71 8.53
N LYS A 33 14.30 -8.82 7.71
CA LYS A 33 13.36 -7.73 7.44
C LYS A 33 12.14 -7.85 8.34
N LYS A 34 11.66 -6.73 8.90
CA LYS A 34 10.41 -6.69 9.67
C LYS A 34 9.23 -6.96 8.73
N ILE A 35 8.33 -7.85 9.13
CA ILE A 35 7.07 -8.10 8.44
C ILE A 35 5.95 -7.46 9.24
N TYR A 36 5.17 -6.63 8.58
CA TYR A 36 4.03 -5.96 9.17
C TYR A 36 2.73 -6.66 8.78
N PRO A 37 1.85 -6.97 9.76
CA PRO A 37 0.58 -7.62 9.45
C PRO A 37 -0.32 -6.66 8.65
N LYS A 38 -0.84 -7.15 7.53
CA LYS A 38 -1.81 -6.42 6.73
C LYS A 38 -3.22 -6.66 7.25
N GLU A 39 -4.03 -5.61 7.33
CA GLU A 39 -5.47 -5.75 7.63
C GLU A 39 -6.15 -6.66 6.60
N GLN A 40 -7.24 -7.29 6.98
CA GLN A 40 -8.05 -8.06 6.02
C GLN A 40 -8.80 -7.11 5.08
N ILE A 41 -9.06 -7.55 3.85
CA ILE A 41 -9.92 -6.81 2.92
C ILE A 41 -11.32 -6.70 3.53
N THR A 42 -11.75 -5.47 3.78
CA THR A 42 -13.06 -5.18 4.40
C THR A 42 -14.05 -4.64 3.37
N PRO A 43 -15.36 -4.78 3.61
CA PRO A 43 -16.37 -4.13 2.77
C PRO A 43 -16.17 -2.61 2.65
N SER A 44 -15.63 -1.97 3.69
CA SER A 44 -15.29 -0.54 3.67
C SER A 44 -14.19 -0.23 2.66
N LEU A 45 -13.10 -1.00 2.62
CA LEU A 45 -12.04 -0.85 1.63
C LEU A 45 -12.57 -1.05 0.21
N ILE A 46 -13.37 -2.10 -0.02
CA ILE A 46 -14.00 -2.37 -1.32
C ILE A 46 -14.85 -1.18 -1.77
N ASN A 47 -15.64 -0.61 -0.84
CA ASN A 47 -16.45 0.57 -1.15
C ASN A 47 -15.59 1.77 -1.55
N GLU A 48 -14.48 2.04 -0.86
CA GLU A 48 -13.58 3.14 -1.21
C GLU A 48 -12.90 2.92 -2.57
N ILE A 49 -12.48 1.70 -2.88
CA ILE A 49 -11.92 1.36 -4.19
C ILE A 49 -12.96 1.58 -5.31
N ASN A 50 -14.21 1.17 -5.09
CA ASN A 50 -15.30 1.44 -6.04
C ASN A 50 -15.55 2.94 -6.22
N GLN A 51 -15.51 3.73 -5.16
CA GLN A 51 -15.66 5.19 -5.24
C GLN A 51 -14.50 5.84 -6.00
N ILE A 52 -13.27 5.36 -5.82
CA ILE A 52 -12.10 5.79 -6.61
C ILE A 52 -12.34 5.48 -8.09
N ALA A 53 -12.70 4.24 -8.42
CA ALA A 53 -12.97 3.82 -9.79
C ALA A 53 -14.11 4.63 -10.44
N LEU A 54 -15.20 4.88 -9.70
CA LEU A 54 -16.31 5.73 -10.18
C LEU A 54 -15.85 7.18 -10.42
N SER A 55 -15.02 7.74 -9.54
CA SER A 55 -14.48 9.10 -9.70
C SER A 55 -13.60 9.19 -10.96
N ILE A 56 -12.80 8.18 -11.21
CA ILE A 56 -11.99 8.05 -12.44
C ILE A 56 -12.90 7.96 -13.65
N ASN A 57 -13.85 7.02 -13.68
CA ASN A 57 -14.73 6.78 -14.81
C ASN A 57 -15.60 8.00 -15.16
N GLN A 58 -15.93 8.83 -14.17
CA GLN A 58 -16.67 10.08 -14.35
C GLN A 58 -15.76 11.28 -14.67
N ASN A 59 -14.45 11.06 -14.79
CA ASN A 59 -13.43 12.12 -14.92
C ASN A 59 -13.51 13.18 -13.80
N ASN A 60 -13.95 12.76 -12.60
CA ASN A 60 -14.08 13.64 -11.45
C ASN A 60 -12.78 13.67 -10.64
N LEU A 61 -11.72 14.20 -11.25
CA LEU A 61 -10.39 14.29 -10.62
C LEU A 61 -10.40 15.21 -9.39
N SER A 62 -11.31 16.18 -9.32
CA SER A 62 -11.45 17.04 -8.15
C SER A 62 -11.85 16.24 -6.91
N LEU A 63 -12.85 15.37 -7.03
CA LEU A 63 -13.26 14.49 -5.94
C LEU A 63 -12.16 13.48 -5.60
N LEU A 64 -11.54 12.87 -6.60
CA LEU A 64 -10.44 11.93 -6.43
C LEU A 64 -9.31 12.56 -5.60
N ASN A 65 -8.85 13.72 -6.01
CA ASN A 65 -7.73 14.42 -5.37
C ASN A 65 -8.08 14.91 -3.96
N THR A 66 -9.29 15.45 -3.77
CA THR A 66 -9.69 16.00 -2.47
C THR A 66 -9.91 14.93 -1.43
N LYS A 67 -10.48 13.77 -1.82
CA LYS A 67 -10.85 12.70 -0.89
C LYS A 67 -9.74 11.68 -0.70
N TYR A 68 -9.01 11.34 -1.76
CA TYR A 68 -8.12 10.18 -1.77
C TYR A 68 -6.63 10.51 -1.88
N ILE A 69 -6.25 11.76 -2.04
CA ILE A 69 -4.85 12.18 -1.94
C ILE A 69 -4.65 12.89 -0.61
N HIS A 70 -3.67 12.41 0.17
CA HIS A 70 -3.39 13.02 1.47
C HIS A 70 -2.86 14.46 1.29
N PRO A 71 -3.50 15.47 1.92
CA PRO A 71 -3.22 16.89 1.63
C PRO A 71 -1.77 17.31 1.95
N ILE A 72 -1.19 16.69 3.00
CA ILE A 72 0.19 17.01 3.43
C ILE A 72 1.19 16.09 2.73
N ASN A 73 0.95 14.78 2.70
CA ASN A 73 1.94 13.81 2.22
C ASN A 73 1.90 13.64 0.69
N GLY A 74 0.71 13.79 0.05
CA GLY A 74 0.53 13.44 -1.35
C GLY A 74 0.63 11.94 -1.58
N PHE A 75 1.12 11.55 -2.74
CA PHE A 75 1.42 10.17 -3.11
C PHE A 75 2.77 10.09 -3.85
N TYR A 76 3.36 8.91 -3.85
CA TYR A 76 4.56 8.61 -4.63
C TYR A 76 4.16 8.20 -6.05
N ASP A 77 4.62 8.97 -7.03
CA ASP A 77 4.48 8.63 -8.44
C ASP A 77 5.76 7.94 -8.90
N VAL A 78 5.68 6.62 -9.09
CA VAL A 78 6.85 5.81 -9.43
C VAL A 78 6.91 5.60 -10.93
N THR A 79 8.01 6.00 -11.51
CA THR A 79 8.29 5.90 -12.93
C THR A 79 9.64 5.23 -13.17
N LYS A 80 9.94 4.92 -14.42
CA LYS A 80 11.22 4.36 -14.83
C LYS A 80 11.95 5.36 -15.71
N ILE A 81 13.20 5.65 -15.38
CA ILE A 81 14.10 6.40 -16.26
C ILE A 81 15.30 5.50 -16.59
N GLU A 82 15.49 5.25 -17.87
CA GLU A 82 16.46 4.25 -18.36
C GLU A 82 16.15 2.89 -17.69
N ASN A 83 17.09 2.35 -16.90
CA ASN A 83 16.93 1.07 -16.20
C ASN A 83 16.72 1.25 -14.67
N ARG A 84 16.33 2.44 -14.22
CA ARG A 84 16.15 2.74 -12.79
C ARG A 84 14.74 3.20 -12.50
N ASN A 85 14.17 2.64 -11.48
CA ASN A 85 12.94 3.17 -10.90
C ASN A 85 13.29 4.44 -10.12
N ILE A 86 12.48 5.47 -10.31
CA ILE A 86 12.55 6.72 -9.55
C ILE A 86 11.17 7.06 -9.02
N PHE A 87 11.08 7.99 -8.09
CA PHE A 87 9.80 8.49 -7.63
C PHE A 87 9.79 10.01 -7.49
N GLU A 88 8.60 10.57 -7.61
CA GLU A 88 8.28 11.95 -7.26
C GLU A 88 7.11 11.96 -6.27
N ILE A 89 7.06 12.98 -5.41
CA ILE A 89 5.89 13.21 -4.56
C ILE A 89 4.95 14.16 -5.27
N LYS A 90 3.76 13.67 -5.61
CA LYS A 90 2.69 14.46 -6.24
C LYS A 90 1.54 14.73 -5.27
N LYS A 91 0.85 15.84 -5.47
CA LYS A 91 -0.29 16.27 -4.66
C LYS A 91 -1.63 16.09 -5.37
N ASN A 92 -1.59 15.86 -6.65
CA ASN A 92 -2.77 15.69 -7.48
C ASN A 92 -2.48 14.70 -8.61
N ILE A 93 -3.47 13.86 -8.92
CA ILE A 93 -3.56 13.15 -10.18
C ILE A 93 -4.13 14.16 -11.18
N SER A 94 -3.34 14.52 -12.18
CA SER A 94 -3.72 15.54 -13.17
C SER A 94 -4.41 14.95 -14.39
N GLU A 95 -4.15 13.68 -14.69
CA GLU A 95 -4.65 12.97 -15.84
C GLU A 95 -4.74 11.48 -15.54
N VAL A 96 -5.81 10.84 -15.99
CA VAL A 96 -6.02 9.39 -15.96
C VAL A 96 -7.11 9.06 -16.98
N ASP A 97 -6.97 7.96 -17.69
CA ASP A 97 -8.02 7.48 -18.58
C ASP A 97 -9.31 7.16 -17.82
N SER A 98 -10.46 7.47 -18.40
CA SER A 98 -11.75 7.36 -17.74
C SER A 98 -12.65 6.21 -18.25
N ASN A 99 -12.17 5.39 -19.19
CA ASN A 99 -12.96 4.31 -19.78
C ASN A 99 -12.70 2.99 -19.04
N ILE A 100 -13.38 2.79 -17.92
CA ILE A 100 -13.30 1.53 -17.17
C ILE A 100 -14.27 0.52 -17.76
N ASP A 101 -13.76 -0.55 -18.39
CA ASP A 101 -14.55 -1.57 -19.06
C ASP A 101 -15.39 -2.43 -18.11
N SER A 102 -14.89 -2.65 -16.88
CA SER A 102 -15.57 -3.49 -15.90
C SER A 102 -15.28 -3.04 -14.47
N PHE A 103 -16.34 -2.95 -13.66
CA PHE A 103 -16.28 -2.66 -12.22
C PHE A 103 -16.29 -3.94 -11.36
N GLU A 104 -16.09 -5.10 -11.97
CA GLU A 104 -16.01 -6.36 -11.23
C GLU A 104 -14.74 -6.36 -10.35
N ILE A 105 -14.93 -6.53 -9.04
CA ILE A 105 -13.84 -6.70 -8.09
C ILE A 105 -13.32 -8.14 -8.15
N ARG A 106 -12.02 -8.27 -8.33
CA ARG A 106 -11.32 -9.54 -8.47
C ARG A 106 -10.10 -9.62 -7.56
N TYR A 107 -9.75 -10.84 -7.18
CA TYR A 107 -8.62 -11.14 -6.28
C TYR A 107 -7.61 -12.09 -6.92
N ASP A 108 -7.89 -12.55 -8.13
CA ASP A 108 -6.96 -13.35 -8.91
C ASP A 108 -5.85 -12.48 -9.51
N LYS A 109 -4.74 -13.11 -9.84
CA LYS A 109 -3.61 -12.39 -10.43
C LYS A 109 -3.96 -11.88 -11.83
N VAL A 110 -3.65 -10.62 -12.09
CA VAL A 110 -3.64 -9.99 -13.41
C VAL A 110 -2.20 -9.75 -13.84
N THR A 111 -1.89 -9.90 -15.11
CA THR A 111 -0.53 -9.73 -15.63
C THR A 111 -0.50 -8.83 -16.84
N PHE A 112 0.56 -8.03 -16.94
CA PHE A 112 0.86 -7.20 -18.09
C PHE A 112 2.02 -7.81 -18.87
N ASN A 113 1.89 -7.99 -20.18
CA ASN A 113 2.89 -8.55 -21.05
C ASN A 113 3.41 -7.50 -22.03
N CYS A 114 4.70 -7.23 -21.98
CA CYS A 114 5.41 -6.34 -22.88
C CYS A 114 5.92 -6.99 -24.18
N SER A 115 5.78 -8.30 -24.33
CA SER A 115 6.35 -9.00 -25.49
C SER A 115 5.37 -9.08 -26.65
N PRO A 116 5.61 -8.37 -27.76
CA PRO A 116 4.77 -8.49 -28.95
C PRO A 116 5.03 -9.78 -29.75
N TYR A 117 6.05 -10.57 -29.37
CA TYR A 117 6.53 -11.75 -30.13
C TYR A 117 6.23 -13.07 -29.43
N ASP A 118 5.61 -13.00 -28.25
CA ASP A 118 5.15 -14.20 -27.58
C ASP A 118 3.78 -14.58 -28.15
N ASP A 119 3.48 -15.87 -28.32
CA ASP A 119 2.16 -16.36 -28.72
C ASP A 119 1.05 -15.99 -27.74
N SER A 120 1.42 -15.35 -26.64
CA SER A 120 0.55 -14.72 -25.66
C SER A 120 0.13 -13.31 -26.11
N PHE A 121 -0.88 -12.76 -25.46
CA PHE A 121 -1.38 -11.40 -25.69
C PHE A 121 -0.30 -10.34 -25.33
N TYR A 122 -0.39 -9.17 -25.98
CA TYR A 122 0.31 -7.95 -25.58
C TYR A 122 -0.61 -7.09 -24.71
N GLY A 123 -0.10 -6.58 -23.60
CA GLY A 123 -0.87 -5.79 -22.66
C GLY A 123 -1.44 -6.62 -21.49
N TRP A 124 -2.60 -6.25 -21.01
CA TRP A 124 -3.25 -6.92 -19.89
C TRP A 124 -4.01 -8.19 -20.31
N ASP A 125 -3.91 -9.25 -19.48
CA ASP A 125 -4.58 -10.54 -19.72
C ASP A 125 -6.05 -10.56 -19.29
N LYS A 126 -6.51 -9.56 -18.53
CA LYS A 126 -7.86 -9.51 -17.95
C LYS A 126 -8.39 -8.10 -17.83
N TYR A 127 -9.71 -7.98 -17.64
CA TYR A 127 -10.44 -6.75 -17.35
C TYR A 127 -11.09 -6.83 -15.97
N GLY A 128 -11.31 -5.69 -15.31
CA GLY A 128 -11.90 -5.58 -13.99
C GLY A 128 -11.07 -4.73 -13.04
N ILE A 129 -11.40 -4.76 -11.75
CA ILE A 129 -10.66 -4.10 -10.68
C ILE A 129 -10.01 -5.18 -9.82
N PHE A 130 -8.70 -5.30 -9.90
CA PHE A 130 -7.95 -6.34 -9.20
C PHE A 130 -7.34 -5.79 -7.92
N ILE A 131 -7.57 -6.49 -6.79
CA ILE A 131 -7.00 -6.14 -5.49
C ILE A 131 -5.96 -7.19 -5.12
N ASN A 132 -4.70 -6.78 -5.05
CA ASN A 132 -3.58 -7.62 -4.65
C ASN A 132 -3.13 -7.26 -3.23
N THR A 133 -3.00 -8.28 -2.39
CA THR A 133 -2.49 -8.13 -1.02
C THR A 133 -0.96 -8.23 -0.93
N GLN A 134 -0.31 -8.71 -1.98
CA GLN A 134 1.15 -8.81 -2.05
C GLN A 134 1.70 -7.61 -2.81
N THR A 135 2.15 -6.62 -2.09
CA THR A 135 2.73 -5.40 -2.66
C THR A 135 4.22 -5.58 -2.93
N LYS A 136 4.71 -4.85 -3.92
CA LYS A 136 6.15 -4.77 -4.21
C LYS A 136 6.71 -3.50 -3.57
N PRO A 137 7.86 -3.55 -2.89
CA PRO A 137 8.50 -2.33 -2.41
C PRO A 137 9.13 -1.59 -3.59
N TYR A 138 8.72 -0.38 -3.83
CA TYR A 138 9.31 0.51 -4.84
C TYR A 138 10.11 1.63 -4.20
N VAL A 139 9.46 2.46 -3.39
CA VAL A 139 10.05 3.68 -2.85
C VAL A 139 11.07 3.37 -1.79
N SER A 140 10.78 2.50 -0.84
CA SER A 140 11.74 2.07 0.17
C SER A 140 13.00 1.48 -0.46
N LYS A 141 12.86 0.67 -1.49
CA LYS A 141 13.98 0.09 -2.23
C LYS A 141 14.80 1.15 -2.99
N ILE A 142 14.15 2.11 -3.63
CA ILE A 142 14.85 3.23 -4.30
C ILE A 142 15.65 4.05 -3.28
N MET A 143 15.09 4.29 -2.08
CA MET A 143 15.79 5.00 -1.01
C MET A 143 17.01 4.22 -0.49
N GLU A 144 16.89 2.88 -0.34
CA GLU A 144 18.00 2.01 0.02
C GLU A 144 19.11 2.05 -1.04
N GLU A 145 18.75 1.91 -2.33
CA GLU A 145 19.69 1.98 -3.45
C GLU A 145 20.40 3.35 -3.53
N ALA A 146 19.66 4.43 -3.28
CA ALA A 146 20.24 5.78 -3.22
C ALA A 146 21.28 5.91 -2.10
N ASN A 147 21.03 5.32 -0.93
CA ASN A 147 21.98 5.31 0.19
C ASN A 147 23.24 4.47 -0.09
N VAL A 148 23.17 3.49 -0.97
CA VAL A 148 24.37 2.74 -1.44
C VAL A 148 25.24 3.64 -2.32
N ILE A 149 24.62 4.47 -3.16
CA ILE A 149 25.33 5.38 -4.08
C ILE A 149 25.88 6.61 -3.31
N GLN A 150 25.03 7.21 -2.50
CA GLN A 150 25.37 8.38 -1.67
C GLN A 150 24.90 8.14 -0.24
N PRO A 151 25.82 7.77 0.67
CA PRO A 151 25.47 7.49 2.07
C PRO A 151 24.76 8.66 2.75
N ASN A 152 23.72 8.33 3.53
CA ASN A 152 22.86 9.27 4.26
C ASN A 152 21.98 10.18 3.37
N SER A 153 21.69 9.81 2.12
CA SER A 153 20.68 10.50 1.30
C SER A 153 19.30 10.45 1.95
N TYR A 154 18.97 9.32 2.56
CA TYR A 154 17.72 9.10 3.32
C TYR A 154 18.05 8.54 4.70
N LYS A 155 17.26 8.95 5.70
CA LYS A 155 17.42 8.44 7.06
C LYS A 155 16.81 7.05 7.19
N PRO A 156 17.39 6.16 8.01
CA PRO A 156 16.85 4.81 8.22
C PRO A 156 15.39 4.80 8.69
N GLU A 157 15.01 5.75 9.56
CA GLU A 157 13.62 5.88 10.03
C GLU A 157 12.63 6.25 8.92
N ASP A 158 13.05 7.03 7.92
CA ASP A 158 12.20 7.38 6.78
C ASP A 158 12.00 6.16 5.87
N ILE A 159 13.07 5.39 5.63
CA ILE A 159 12.99 4.14 4.85
C ILE A 159 12.08 3.13 5.56
N GLU A 160 12.22 2.94 6.87
CA GLU A 160 11.38 2.03 7.65
C GLU A 160 9.90 2.44 7.59
N LYS A 161 9.61 3.75 7.68
CA LYS A 161 8.26 4.28 7.57
C LYS A 161 7.62 4.00 6.20
N ILE A 162 8.40 4.16 5.13
CA ILE A 162 7.91 3.88 3.77
C ILE A 162 7.74 2.38 3.55
N ASP A 163 8.68 1.55 4.02
CA ASP A 163 8.57 0.10 3.96
C ASP A 163 7.32 -0.41 4.71
N PHE A 164 7.03 0.13 5.89
CA PHE A 164 5.80 -0.15 6.61
C PHE A 164 4.55 0.20 5.78
N MET A 165 4.52 1.40 5.18
CA MET A 165 3.41 1.85 4.35
C MET A 165 3.20 0.90 3.14
N GLU A 166 4.28 0.53 2.45
CA GLU A 166 4.22 -0.38 1.31
C GLU A 166 3.74 -1.78 1.70
N GLN A 167 4.23 -2.33 2.81
CA GLN A 167 3.81 -3.64 3.29
C GLN A 167 2.35 -3.69 3.75
N THR A 168 1.81 -2.59 4.26
CA THR A 168 0.42 -2.51 4.75
C THR A 168 -0.58 -2.02 3.70
N SER A 169 -0.12 -1.57 2.53
CA SER A 169 -0.98 -1.12 1.44
C SER A 169 -1.59 -2.27 0.65
N TYR A 170 -2.65 -1.98 -0.10
CA TYR A 170 -3.23 -2.86 -1.12
C TYR A 170 -2.91 -2.30 -2.49
N GLU A 171 -2.40 -3.13 -3.38
CA GLU A 171 -2.26 -2.78 -4.79
C GLU A 171 -3.61 -2.95 -5.47
N VAL A 172 -4.04 -1.94 -6.17
CA VAL A 172 -5.25 -1.96 -7.00
C VAL A 172 -4.85 -1.73 -8.43
N THR A 173 -5.15 -2.70 -9.29
CA THR A 173 -4.91 -2.60 -10.73
C THR A 173 -6.23 -2.47 -11.46
N ILE A 174 -6.41 -1.37 -12.19
CA ILE A 174 -7.47 -1.18 -13.18
C ILE A 174 -6.77 -1.18 -14.55
N PRO A 175 -6.82 -2.30 -15.29
CA PRO A 175 -6.10 -2.48 -16.54
C PRO A 175 -6.34 -1.34 -17.54
N TYR A 176 -5.29 -0.87 -18.19
CA TYR A 176 -5.24 0.26 -19.13
C TYR A 176 -5.56 1.64 -18.53
N ILE A 177 -5.89 1.71 -17.25
CA ILE A 177 -6.29 2.94 -16.56
C ILE A 177 -5.22 3.36 -15.56
N ILE A 178 -5.02 2.57 -14.49
CA ILE A 178 -4.11 2.94 -13.41
C ILE A 178 -3.74 1.73 -12.54
N ILE A 179 -2.52 1.72 -12.02
CA ILE A 179 -2.12 0.89 -10.91
C ILE A 179 -1.81 1.82 -9.75
N PHE A 180 -2.47 1.62 -8.62
CA PHE A 180 -2.24 2.42 -7.44
C PHE A 180 -2.21 1.57 -6.17
N TYR A 181 -1.58 2.11 -5.13
CA TYR A 181 -1.54 1.51 -3.81
C TYR A 181 -2.38 2.36 -2.87
N ILE A 182 -3.22 1.71 -2.09
CA ILE A 182 -4.10 2.36 -1.12
C ILE A 182 -3.75 1.92 0.29
N SER A 183 -3.55 2.87 1.20
CA SER A 183 -3.21 2.64 2.60
C SER A 183 -4.14 3.41 3.50
N LYS A 184 -4.31 2.90 4.72
CA LYS A 184 -5.11 3.56 5.75
C LYS A 184 -4.21 4.44 6.62
N ILE A 185 -4.44 5.74 6.59
CA ILE A 185 -3.73 6.74 7.40
C ILE A 185 -4.78 7.48 8.24
N ASP A 186 -4.60 7.53 9.54
CA ASP A 186 -5.53 8.20 10.48
C ASP A 186 -7.01 7.80 10.28
N ASN A 187 -7.25 6.49 10.12
CA ASN A 187 -8.56 5.89 9.83
C ASN A 187 -9.21 6.27 8.49
N GLN A 188 -8.49 6.92 7.59
CA GLN A 188 -8.95 7.26 6.25
C GLN A 188 -8.07 6.56 5.19
N TRP A 189 -8.70 6.15 4.08
CA TRP A 189 -8.00 5.52 2.97
C TRP A 189 -7.47 6.55 1.99
N TYR A 190 -6.15 6.44 1.67
CA TYR A 190 -5.49 7.32 0.72
C TYR A 190 -4.72 6.53 -0.32
N ILE A 191 -4.68 7.04 -1.54
CA ILE A 191 -3.73 6.60 -2.56
C ILE A 191 -2.36 7.08 -2.10
N THR A 192 -1.44 6.16 -1.92
CA THR A 192 -0.09 6.45 -1.40
C THR A 192 0.99 6.26 -2.44
N LEU A 193 0.70 5.50 -3.51
CA LEU A 193 1.62 5.28 -4.61
C LEU A 193 0.83 5.06 -5.91
N VAL A 194 1.34 5.57 -7.03
CA VAL A 194 0.93 5.23 -8.39
C VAL A 194 2.11 4.57 -9.09
N ASP A 195 1.86 3.38 -9.67
CA ASP A 195 2.88 2.57 -10.35
C ASP A 195 2.76 2.73 -11.86
N ASN A 196 3.70 3.45 -12.45
CA ASN A 196 3.84 3.55 -13.90
C ASN A 196 4.99 2.66 -14.44
N VAL A 197 5.58 1.82 -13.58
CA VAL A 197 6.69 0.92 -13.96
C VAL A 197 6.20 -0.41 -14.52
N THR A 198 5.14 -0.96 -13.94
CA THR A 198 4.63 -2.30 -14.33
C THR A 198 4.20 -2.36 -15.80
N THR A 199 3.70 -1.25 -16.36
CA THR A 199 3.27 -1.15 -17.76
C THR A 199 4.29 -0.50 -18.69
N ASP A 200 5.45 -0.10 -18.15
CA ASP A 200 6.53 0.48 -18.93
C ASP A 200 7.34 -0.62 -19.63
N CYS A 201 7.17 -0.73 -20.95
CA CYS A 201 7.88 -1.68 -21.78
C CYS A 201 9.22 -1.13 -22.34
N SER A 202 9.67 0.04 -21.89
CA SER A 202 10.98 0.57 -22.28
C SER A 202 12.11 -0.34 -21.78
N ARG A 203 13.11 -0.58 -22.63
CA ARG A 203 14.31 -1.38 -22.32
C ARG A 203 15.50 -0.50 -22.05
#